data_70f73daf27220a88e6d31bda0ce2819f
#
_entry.id   70f73daf27220a88e6d31bda0ce2819f
#
_cell.length_a   1.000
_cell.length_b   1.000
_cell.length_c   1.000
_cell.angle_alpha   90.00
_cell.angle_beta   90.00
_cell.angle_gamma   90.00
#
_symmetry.space_group_name_H-M   'P 1'
#
loop_
_entity.id
_entity.type
_entity.pdbx_description
1 polymer ?
#
loop_
_entity_poly.entity_id
_entity_poly.type
_entity_poly.pdbx_seq_one_letter_code
_entity_poly.pdbx_strand_id
1 'polypeptide(L)'
;MDILKLAQEIPDVVHLEIGEPDLEPPPGVIERLNWAVSKRLFNYTPSLGLWELRERIAEHYKDYYGVDIDPNRVVITTGTSSAFLVAYSILFDIGERVALADPSYPCYKNFAYLLGVEPVFVNVDESTNYQITPEHLEGLDVKGVHISSPSNPTGILYDEENLRALCEYCRERNIYLISDEIYHGLVYEGRERTALEFWDRAIVINGFSKFFCMPGFRVGWMILPEDLIRRAEVVMQNVYICAPTLSQYSALGAFDYDYLSKVKETFKRRRDLLYEGIKDILPIKGKPSGAFYLWADISKYSKDAYEFCLEVLKRAKVALTPGIDFGKNQTEHFVRLAYTRKEEELREAINRLREFLS
;
A
#
# COMPACT_ATOMS: atom_id res chain seq x y z
N MET A 1 8.38 10.33 -9.96
CA MET A 1 9.26 9.48 -10.85
C MET A 1 10.50 10.24 -11.33
N ASP A 2 10.42 11.53 -11.60
CA ASP A 2 11.56 12.31 -12.10
C ASP A 2 12.68 12.49 -11.07
N ILE A 3 12.33 12.72 -9.80
CA ILE A 3 13.30 12.78 -8.70
C ILE A 3 14.10 11.48 -8.58
N LEU A 4 13.44 10.32 -8.66
CA LEU A 4 14.11 9.00 -8.60
C LEU A 4 15.15 8.86 -9.72
N LYS A 5 14.80 9.24 -10.95
CA LYS A 5 15.70 9.18 -12.09
C LYS A 5 16.92 10.10 -11.90
N LEU A 6 16.69 11.33 -11.46
CA LEU A 6 17.75 12.29 -11.18
C LEU A 6 18.65 11.83 -10.02
N ALA A 7 18.07 11.24 -8.97
CA ALA A 7 18.80 10.74 -7.82
C ALA A 7 19.77 9.60 -8.19
N GLN A 8 19.44 8.79 -9.19
CA GLN A 8 20.33 7.72 -9.69
C GLN A 8 21.58 8.26 -10.41
N GLU A 9 21.54 9.50 -10.89
CA GLU A 9 22.66 10.15 -11.60
C GLU A 9 23.62 10.89 -10.66
N ILE A 10 23.21 11.10 -9.39
CA ILE A 10 23.97 11.84 -8.39
C ILE A 10 24.65 10.85 -7.42
N PRO A 11 25.97 10.91 -7.21
CA PRO A 11 26.64 10.04 -6.25
C PRO A 11 26.29 10.41 -4.80
N ASP A 12 26.36 9.45 -3.91
CA ASP A 12 26.20 9.59 -2.45
C ASP A 12 24.83 10.14 -2.00
N VAL A 13 23.78 9.88 -2.78
CA VAL A 13 22.40 10.23 -2.41
C VAL A 13 21.86 9.25 -1.38
N VAL A 14 21.23 9.76 -0.33
CA VAL A 14 20.38 8.96 0.55
C VAL A 14 18.95 8.95 0.01
N HIS A 15 18.47 7.76 -0.33
CA HIS A 15 17.20 7.55 -1.01
C HIS A 15 16.04 7.37 -0.02
N LEU A 16 15.27 8.42 0.24
CA LEU A 16 14.04 8.38 1.05
C LEU A 16 12.76 8.49 0.21
N GLU A 17 12.88 8.48 -1.13
CA GLU A 17 11.76 8.48 -2.07
C GLU A 17 11.24 7.06 -2.39
N ILE A 18 12.04 6.02 -2.11
CA ILE A 18 11.73 4.65 -2.48
C ILE A 18 10.92 3.94 -1.39
N GLY A 19 9.68 3.61 -1.70
CA GLY A 19 8.79 2.84 -0.81
C GLY A 19 8.92 1.33 -0.99
N GLU A 20 10.13 0.79 -0.80
CA GLU A 20 10.44 -0.63 -0.94
C GLU A 20 11.24 -1.12 0.27
N PRO A 21 10.80 -2.24 0.92
CA PRO A 21 11.56 -2.81 2.03
C PRO A 21 12.94 -3.26 1.56
N ASP A 22 13.97 -2.91 2.33
CA ASP A 22 15.37 -3.32 2.12
C ASP A 22 15.75 -4.58 2.90
N LEU A 23 14.80 -5.17 3.61
CA LEU A 23 14.97 -6.41 4.37
C LEU A 23 14.71 -7.62 3.48
N GLU A 24 15.38 -8.72 3.80
CA GLU A 24 15.15 -10.00 3.13
C GLU A 24 13.78 -10.61 3.52
N PRO A 25 13.19 -11.43 2.66
CA PRO A 25 11.99 -12.19 3.03
C PRO A 25 12.30 -13.25 4.07
N PRO A 26 11.30 -13.83 4.74
CA PRO A 26 11.48 -14.98 5.62
C PRO A 26 12.27 -16.10 4.93
N PRO A 27 13.19 -16.79 5.64
CA PRO A 27 14.04 -17.84 5.03
C PRO A 27 13.26 -18.92 4.29
N GLY A 28 12.07 -19.29 4.80
CA GLY A 28 11.17 -20.26 4.17
C GLY A 28 10.78 -19.91 2.73
N VAL A 29 10.80 -18.62 2.37
CA VAL A 29 10.52 -18.17 0.99
C VAL A 29 11.57 -18.72 0.02
N ILE A 30 12.84 -18.59 0.37
CA ILE A 30 13.96 -19.09 -0.47
C ILE A 30 14.00 -20.62 -0.46
N GLU A 31 13.72 -21.25 0.67
CA GLU A 31 13.65 -22.72 0.78
C GLU A 31 12.54 -23.28 -0.14
N ARG A 32 11.36 -22.68 -0.13
CA ARG A 32 10.24 -23.07 -1.01
C ARG A 32 10.53 -22.79 -2.48
N LEU A 33 11.20 -21.68 -2.82
CA LEU A 33 11.66 -21.40 -4.19
C LEU A 33 12.59 -22.51 -4.68
N ASN A 34 13.63 -22.85 -3.91
CA ASN A 34 14.59 -23.88 -4.26
C ASN A 34 13.92 -25.25 -4.39
N TRP A 35 13.00 -25.57 -3.50
CA TRP A 35 12.20 -26.79 -3.58
C TRP A 35 11.38 -26.84 -4.88
N ALA A 36 10.65 -25.78 -5.22
CA ALA A 36 9.84 -25.72 -6.43
C ALA A 36 10.69 -25.88 -7.71
N VAL A 37 11.87 -25.25 -7.74
CA VAL A 37 12.85 -25.41 -8.84
C VAL A 37 13.35 -26.85 -8.92
N SER A 38 13.70 -27.48 -7.78
CA SER A 38 14.17 -28.88 -7.73
C SER A 38 13.10 -29.87 -8.22
N LYS A 39 11.83 -29.54 -7.99
CA LYS A 39 10.67 -30.32 -8.47
C LYS A 39 10.24 -29.97 -9.91
N ARG A 40 10.91 -29.00 -10.54
CA ARG A 40 10.65 -28.55 -11.91
C ARG A 40 9.21 -28.06 -12.10
N LEU A 41 8.67 -27.33 -11.11
CA LEU A 41 7.30 -26.78 -11.12
C LEU A 41 7.24 -25.49 -11.95
N PHE A 42 7.33 -25.59 -13.28
CA PHE A 42 7.41 -24.45 -14.21
C PHE A 42 6.14 -24.22 -15.01
N ASN A 43 5.14 -25.09 -14.88
CA ASN A 43 3.89 -24.99 -15.59
C ASN A 43 3.00 -23.89 -15.00
N TYR A 44 2.01 -23.44 -15.76
CA TYR A 44 0.96 -22.56 -15.26
C TYR A 44 0.20 -23.19 -14.09
N THR A 45 -0.17 -22.37 -13.14
CA THR A 45 -1.14 -22.72 -12.10
C THR A 45 -2.57 -22.43 -12.60
N PRO A 46 -3.62 -22.85 -11.87
CA PRO A 46 -4.95 -22.29 -12.08
C PRO A 46 -4.92 -20.77 -12.00
N SER A 47 -5.78 -20.08 -12.76
CA SER A 47 -5.80 -18.62 -12.81
C SER A 47 -6.06 -17.98 -11.45
N LEU A 48 -6.92 -18.57 -10.63
CA LEU A 48 -7.19 -18.10 -9.26
C LEU A 48 -6.01 -18.36 -8.30
N GLY A 49 -4.97 -19.07 -8.74
CA GLY A 49 -3.78 -19.39 -7.95
C GLY A 49 -3.75 -20.80 -7.36
N LEU A 50 -2.60 -21.16 -6.81
CA LEU A 50 -2.40 -22.43 -6.11
C LEU A 50 -3.38 -22.56 -4.95
N TRP A 51 -4.04 -23.72 -4.85
CA TRP A 51 -5.02 -23.97 -3.80
C TRP A 51 -4.38 -23.87 -2.41
N GLU A 52 -3.23 -24.45 -2.23
CA GLU A 52 -2.49 -24.44 -0.96
C GLU A 52 -2.15 -23.00 -0.50
N LEU A 53 -1.87 -22.10 -1.43
CA LEU A 53 -1.61 -20.70 -1.09
C LEU A 53 -2.90 -19.96 -0.71
N ARG A 54 -4.01 -20.27 -1.38
CA ARG A 54 -5.33 -19.72 -1.06
C ARG A 54 -5.80 -20.17 0.33
N GLU A 55 -5.64 -21.46 0.66
CA GLU A 55 -5.88 -22.00 2.00
C GLU A 55 -4.99 -21.31 3.05
N ARG A 56 -3.70 -21.18 2.77
CA ARG A 56 -2.76 -20.55 3.71
C ARG A 56 -3.09 -19.08 3.98
N ILE A 57 -3.57 -18.35 2.97
CA ILE A 57 -4.04 -16.97 3.16
C ILE A 57 -5.34 -16.95 3.99
N ALA A 58 -6.28 -17.85 3.74
CA ALA A 58 -7.50 -17.95 4.55
C ALA A 58 -7.18 -18.26 6.04
N GLU A 59 -6.22 -19.17 6.30
CA GLU A 59 -5.70 -19.41 7.65
C GLU A 59 -5.08 -18.14 8.26
N HIS A 60 -4.31 -17.37 7.49
CA HIS A 60 -3.75 -16.11 7.96
C HIS A 60 -4.84 -15.14 8.43
N TYR A 61 -5.96 -15.02 7.69
CA TYR A 61 -7.07 -14.15 8.12
C TYR A 61 -7.74 -14.66 9.39
N LYS A 62 -7.89 -15.97 9.54
CA LYS A 62 -8.43 -16.58 10.74
C LYS A 62 -7.54 -16.34 11.97
N ASP A 63 -6.25 -16.60 11.82
CA ASP A 63 -5.28 -16.50 12.93
C ASP A 63 -4.98 -15.04 13.32
N TYR A 64 -4.89 -14.17 12.33
CA TYR A 64 -4.44 -12.79 12.52
C TYR A 64 -5.58 -11.82 12.85
N TYR A 65 -6.73 -11.96 12.18
CA TYR A 65 -7.89 -11.07 12.34
C TYR A 65 -9.07 -11.73 13.06
N GLY A 66 -9.09 -13.05 13.15
CA GLY A 66 -10.24 -13.81 13.66
C GLY A 66 -11.41 -13.91 12.66
N VAL A 67 -11.12 -13.69 11.36
CA VAL A 67 -12.11 -13.74 10.27
C VAL A 67 -11.98 -15.05 9.52
N ASP A 68 -13.06 -15.80 9.43
CA ASP A 68 -13.10 -17.08 8.71
C ASP A 68 -13.43 -16.82 7.24
N ILE A 69 -12.48 -17.07 6.36
CA ILE A 69 -12.58 -16.82 4.91
C ILE A 69 -12.63 -18.16 4.18
N ASP A 70 -13.61 -18.36 3.31
CA ASP A 70 -13.59 -19.47 2.37
C ASP A 70 -12.41 -19.28 1.38
N PRO A 71 -11.48 -20.26 1.29
CA PRO A 71 -10.39 -20.19 0.32
C PRO A 71 -10.85 -20.00 -1.13
N ASN A 72 -12.08 -20.38 -1.48
CA ASN A 72 -12.66 -20.11 -2.79
C ASN A 72 -12.80 -18.62 -3.11
N ARG A 73 -12.85 -17.77 -2.09
CA ARG A 73 -12.90 -16.31 -2.22
C ARG A 73 -11.54 -15.64 -2.37
N VAL A 74 -10.45 -16.38 -2.11
CA VAL A 74 -9.08 -15.87 -2.23
C VAL A 74 -8.61 -16.03 -3.67
N VAL A 75 -8.13 -14.95 -4.27
CA VAL A 75 -7.64 -14.87 -5.65
C VAL A 75 -6.20 -14.40 -5.64
N ILE A 76 -5.28 -15.22 -6.12
CA ILE A 76 -3.85 -14.87 -6.20
C ILE A 76 -3.60 -14.02 -7.44
N THR A 77 -2.86 -12.92 -7.26
CA THR A 77 -2.61 -11.92 -8.30
C THR A 77 -1.13 -11.66 -8.51
N THR A 78 -0.77 -11.07 -9.66
CA THR A 78 0.60 -10.65 -9.96
C THR A 78 0.91 -9.32 -9.23
N GLY A 79 1.08 -9.41 -7.91
CA GLY A 79 1.15 -8.27 -7.01
C GLY A 79 -0.19 -7.54 -6.90
N THR A 80 -0.25 -6.53 -6.02
CA THR A 80 -1.48 -5.71 -5.85
C THR A 80 -1.80 -4.85 -7.08
N SER A 81 -0.81 -4.53 -7.92
CA SER A 81 -1.05 -3.76 -9.14
C SER A 81 -2.02 -4.47 -10.09
N SER A 82 -1.87 -5.79 -10.29
CA SER A 82 -2.83 -6.54 -11.09
C SER A 82 -4.15 -6.75 -10.36
N ALA A 83 -4.14 -6.81 -9.02
CA ALA A 83 -5.36 -6.85 -8.23
C ALA A 83 -6.23 -5.61 -8.46
N PHE A 84 -5.64 -4.40 -8.46
CA PHE A 84 -6.36 -3.17 -8.79
C PHE A 84 -6.94 -3.20 -10.20
N LEU A 85 -6.14 -3.62 -11.20
CA LEU A 85 -6.59 -3.75 -12.58
C LEU A 85 -7.80 -4.69 -12.67
N VAL A 86 -7.71 -5.88 -12.09
CA VAL A 86 -8.79 -6.86 -12.12
C VAL A 86 -10.02 -6.35 -11.35
N ALA A 87 -9.84 -5.82 -10.14
CA ALA A 87 -10.94 -5.29 -9.33
C ALA A 87 -11.71 -4.19 -10.07
N TYR A 88 -11.01 -3.19 -10.62
CA TYR A 88 -11.67 -2.13 -11.37
C TYR A 88 -12.38 -2.67 -12.63
N SER A 89 -11.77 -3.64 -13.34
CA SER A 89 -12.37 -4.23 -14.54
C SER A 89 -13.67 -5.01 -14.29
N ILE A 90 -13.85 -5.55 -13.07
CA ILE A 90 -15.04 -6.35 -12.74
C ILE A 90 -16.11 -5.58 -11.98
N LEU A 91 -15.75 -4.44 -11.37
CA LEU A 91 -16.63 -3.65 -10.52
C LEU A 91 -17.26 -2.45 -11.24
N PHE A 92 -16.57 -1.91 -12.25
CA PHE A 92 -16.98 -0.68 -12.89
C PHE A 92 -17.12 -0.83 -14.40
N ASP A 93 -18.17 -0.23 -14.94
CA ASP A 93 -18.30 0.04 -16.37
C ASP A 93 -17.65 1.38 -16.75
N ILE A 94 -17.40 1.58 -18.06
CA ILE A 94 -16.85 2.84 -18.59
C ILE A 94 -17.77 4.00 -18.23
N GLY A 95 -17.21 5.06 -17.64
CA GLY A 95 -17.94 6.24 -17.17
C GLY A 95 -18.53 6.13 -15.77
N GLU A 96 -18.48 4.94 -15.13
CA GLU A 96 -18.82 4.84 -13.71
C GLU A 96 -17.73 5.48 -12.84
N ARG A 97 -18.10 5.87 -11.62
CA ARG A 97 -17.29 6.74 -10.76
C ARG A 97 -16.83 6.02 -9.50
N VAL A 98 -15.57 6.26 -9.12
CA VAL A 98 -14.95 5.75 -7.89
C VAL A 98 -14.41 6.89 -7.03
N ALA A 99 -14.78 6.91 -5.74
CA ALA A 99 -14.24 7.86 -4.78
C ALA A 99 -12.84 7.44 -4.33
N LEU A 100 -11.89 8.37 -4.40
CA LEU A 100 -10.50 8.22 -3.97
C LEU A 100 -10.13 9.37 -3.05
N ALA A 101 -9.38 9.10 -1.98
CA ALA A 101 -8.81 10.16 -1.16
C ALA A 101 -7.81 11.01 -1.95
N ASP A 102 -7.75 12.29 -1.63
CA ASP A 102 -6.70 13.21 -2.08
C ASP A 102 -6.08 13.87 -0.83
N PRO A 103 -4.84 13.53 -0.47
CA PRO A 103 -3.85 12.69 -1.19
C PRO A 103 -4.09 11.18 -1.09
N SER A 104 -3.61 10.43 -2.10
CA SER A 104 -3.59 8.96 -2.11
C SER A 104 -2.51 8.37 -3.03
N TYR A 105 -2.38 7.05 -3.02
CA TYR A 105 -1.41 6.37 -3.89
C TYR A 105 -1.74 6.59 -5.37
N PRO A 106 -0.79 7.11 -6.18
CA PRO A 106 -1.06 7.56 -7.55
C PRO A 106 -1.63 6.50 -8.49
N CYS A 107 -1.33 5.22 -8.21
CA CYS A 107 -1.77 4.14 -9.09
C CYS A 107 -3.30 4.01 -9.15
N TYR A 108 -4.03 4.33 -8.08
CA TYR A 108 -5.49 4.18 -8.06
C TYR A 108 -6.16 4.99 -9.17
N LYS A 109 -5.86 6.31 -9.24
CA LYS A 109 -6.40 7.18 -10.31
C LYS A 109 -5.96 6.74 -11.70
N ASN A 110 -4.71 6.24 -11.81
CA ASN A 110 -4.17 5.81 -13.10
C ASN A 110 -4.85 4.53 -13.59
N PHE A 111 -5.17 3.58 -12.72
CA PHE A 111 -5.99 2.41 -13.09
C PHE A 111 -7.42 2.80 -13.44
N ALA A 112 -8.02 3.76 -12.72
CA ALA A 112 -9.33 4.29 -13.08
C ALA A 112 -9.33 4.86 -14.50
N TYR A 113 -8.42 5.78 -14.81
CA TYR A 113 -8.29 6.37 -16.15
C TYR A 113 -8.01 5.32 -17.24
N LEU A 114 -7.14 4.35 -16.95
CA LEU A 114 -6.80 3.29 -17.91
C LEU A 114 -8.03 2.48 -18.35
N LEU A 115 -8.98 2.29 -17.44
CA LEU A 115 -10.19 1.51 -17.66
C LEU A 115 -11.43 2.35 -17.98
N GLY A 116 -11.26 3.66 -18.16
CA GLY A 116 -12.37 4.58 -18.44
C GLY A 116 -13.30 4.80 -17.26
N VAL A 117 -12.86 4.51 -16.05
CA VAL A 117 -13.56 4.82 -14.78
C VAL A 117 -13.20 6.24 -14.35
N GLU A 118 -14.16 7.00 -13.87
CA GLU A 118 -13.95 8.39 -13.47
C GLU A 118 -13.60 8.48 -11.97
N PRO A 119 -12.38 8.90 -11.59
CA PRO A 119 -12.05 9.14 -10.19
C PRO A 119 -12.71 10.41 -9.68
N VAL A 120 -13.41 10.30 -8.56
CA VAL A 120 -13.93 11.42 -7.77
C VAL A 120 -12.99 11.63 -6.59
N PHE A 121 -12.27 12.75 -6.59
CA PHE A 121 -11.32 13.04 -5.52
C PHE A 121 -12.03 13.61 -4.30
N VAL A 122 -11.84 12.96 -3.16
CA VAL A 122 -12.33 13.36 -1.85
C VAL A 122 -11.19 14.01 -1.10
N ASN A 123 -11.27 15.31 -0.87
CA ASN A 123 -10.26 16.04 -0.12
C ASN A 123 -10.27 15.58 1.33
N VAL A 124 -9.14 15.04 1.78
CA VAL A 124 -8.92 14.62 3.16
C VAL A 124 -7.70 15.34 3.73
N ASP A 125 -7.76 15.65 5.01
CA ASP A 125 -6.69 16.38 5.70
C ASP A 125 -6.57 15.94 7.17
N GLU A 126 -5.85 16.71 7.95
CA GLU A 126 -5.63 16.46 9.37
C GLU A 126 -6.95 16.40 10.18
N SER A 127 -7.97 17.16 9.78
CA SER A 127 -9.25 17.24 10.52
C SER A 127 -10.01 15.90 10.49
N THR A 128 -9.80 15.08 9.46
CA THR A 128 -10.37 13.75 9.32
C THR A 128 -9.31 12.66 9.43
N ASN A 129 -8.13 13.01 9.96
CA ASN A 129 -6.99 12.12 10.05
C ASN A 129 -6.67 11.46 8.70
N TYR A 130 -6.78 12.23 7.61
CA TYR A 130 -6.58 11.77 6.22
C TYR A 130 -7.43 10.57 5.80
N GLN A 131 -8.60 10.38 6.41
CA GLN A 131 -9.53 9.29 6.12
C GLN A 131 -10.76 9.80 5.37
N ILE A 132 -11.26 9.01 4.42
CA ILE A 132 -12.61 9.18 3.90
C ILE A 132 -13.60 8.74 4.99
N THR A 133 -14.61 9.57 5.24
CA THR A 133 -15.72 9.25 6.15
C THR A 133 -17.03 9.19 5.36
N PRO A 134 -18.11 8.62 5.93
CA PRO A 134 -19.42 8.63 5.28
C PRO A 134 -19.89 10.01 4.84
N GLU A 135 -19.61 11.06 5.64
CA GLU A 135 -20.02 12.44 5.35
C GLU A 135 -19.38 12.97 4.07
N HIS A 136 -18.15 12.57 3.77
CA HIS A 136 -17.49 12.93 2.51
C HIS A 136 -18.18 12.33 1.28
N LEU A 137 -18.93 11.27 1.44
CA LEU A 137 -19.59 10.56 0.35
C LEU A 137 -21.04 11.02 0.14
N GLU A 138 -21.59 11.79 1.07
CA GLU A 138 -22.96 12.29 0.96
C GLU A 138 -23.14 13.16 -0.29
N GLY A 139 -24.15 12.80 -1.09
CA GLY A 139 -24.45 13.50 -2.34
C GLY A 139 -23.51 13.19 -3.50
N LEU A 140 -22.48 12.35 -3.31
CA LEU A 140 -21.65 11.88 -4.40
C LEU A 140 -22.33 10.73 -5.14
N ASP A 141 -22.40 10.85 -6.46
CA ASP A 141 -22.82 9.74 -7.33
C ASP A 141 -21.58 8.91 -7.67
N VAL A 142 -21.31 7.87 -6.86
CA VAL A 142 -20.17 6.97 -7.03
C VAL A 142 -20.61 5.51 -6.90
N LYS A 143 -20.03 4.66 -7.73
CA LYS A 143 -20.26 3.22 -7.72
C LYS A 143 -19.39 2.48 -6.70
N GLY A 144 -18.25 3.05 -6.36
CA GLY A 144 -17.29 2.48 -5.42
C GLY A 144 -16.51 3.52 -4.66
N VAL A 145 -15.92 3.07 -3.56
CA VAL A 145 -14.95 3.81 -2.73
C VAL A 145 -13.71 2.94 -2.61
N HIS A 146 -12.54 3.52 -2.84
CA HIS A 146 -11.27 2.82 -2.67
C HIS A 146 -10.45 3.52 -1.59
N ILE A 147 -10.20 2.82 -0.50
CA ILE A 147 -9.42 3.27 0.65
C ILE A 147 -8.11 2.49 0.76
N SER A 148 -7.14 3.04 1.49
CA SER A 148 -5.89 2.38 1.85
C SER A 148 -5.61 2.55 3.34
N SER A 149 -5.35 1.45 4.04
CA SER A 149 -5.14 1.45 5.50
C SER A 149 -4.09 0.39 5.90
N PRO A 150 -2.93 0.79 6.42
CA PRO A 150 -2.37 2.15 6.47
C PRO A 150 -2.13 2.76 5.09
N SER A 151 -2.26 4.08 4.98
CA SER A 151 -2.23 4.74 3.68
C SER A 151 -0.82 5.11 3.22
N ASN A 152 -0.65 5.22 1.92
CA ASN A 152 0.43 5.89 1.23
C ASN A 152 -0.14 7.17 0.59
N PRO A 153 0.30 8.40 0.96
CA PRO A 153 1.62 8.72 1.54
C PRO A 153 1.69 8.92 3.07
N THR A 154 0.57 8.92 3.79
CA THR A 154 0.50 9.47 5.15
C THR A 154 0.92 8.50 6.26
N GLY A 155 0.89 7.20 5.99
CA GLY A 155 1.14 6.17 7.02
C GLY A 155 0.01 6.03 8.06
N ILE A 156 -1.12 6.67 7.82
CA ILE A 156 -2.27 6.67 8.75
C ILE A 156 -3.07 5.38 8.62
N LEU A 157 -3.39 4.79 9.75
CA LEU A 157 -4.31 3.66 9.89
C LEU A 157 -5.73 4.19 10.08
N TYR A 158 -6.69 3.61 9.35
CA TYR A 158 -8.11 3.87 9.62
C TYR A 158 -8.46 3.41 11.03
N ASP A 159 -9.15 4.27 11.78
CA ASP A 159 -9.72 3.88 13.05
C ASP A 159 -10.92 2.93 12.87
N GLU A 160 -11.17 2.11 13.88
CA GLU A 160 -12.20 1.07 13.80
C GLU A 160 -13.59 1.67 13.59
N GLU A 161 -13.90 2.78 14.24
CA GLU A 161 -15.20 3.42 14.19
C GLU A 161 -15.50 3.92 12.78
N ASN A 162 -14.55 4.63 12.16
CA ASN A 162 -14.72 5.14 10.80
C ASN A 162 -14.75 4.01 9.76
N LEU A 163 -13.87 3.00 9.89
CA LEU A 163 -13.89 1.86 8.97
C LEU A 163 -15.22 1.10 9.03
N ARG A 164 -15.77 0.89 10.22
CA ARG A 164 -17.08 0.29 10.43
C ARG A 164 -18.20 1.13 9.80
N ALA A 165 -18.23 2.43 10.10
CA ALA A 165 -19.22 3.34 9.56
C ALA A 165 -19.17 3.41 8.02
N LEU A 166 -17.99 3.39 7.44
CA LEU A 166 -17.80 3.37 6.00
C LEU A 166 -18.29 2.06 5.36
N CYS A 167 -18.01 0.91 6.00
CA CYS A 167 -18.55 -0.38 5.57
C CYS A 167 -20.08 -0.40 5.60
N GLU A 168 -20.69 0.12 6.67
CA GLU A 168 -22.15 0.22 6.81
C GLU A 168 -22.76 1.15 5.76
N TYR A 169 -22.17 2.33 5.56
CA TYR A 169 -22.60 3.29 4.54
C TYR A 169 -22.57 2.67 3.13
N CYS A 170 -21.49 2.00 2.78
CA CYS A 170 -21.35 1.36 1.46
C CYS A 170 -22.36 0.21 1.28
N ARG A 171 -22.56 -0.61 2.32
CA ARG A 171 -23.51 -1.70 2.31
C ARG A 171 -24.94 -1.20 2.08
N GLU A 172 -25.38 -0.18 2.82
CA GLU A 172 -26.73 0.37 2.73
C GLU A 172 -27.05 0.99 1.38
N ARG A 173 -26.04 1.54 0.72
CA ARG A 173 -26.17 2.23 -0.57
C ARG A 173 -25.77 1.39 -1.78
N ASN A 174 -25.39 0.13 -1.55
CA ASN A 174 -24.91 -0.77 -2.60
C ASN A 174 -23.72 -0.18 -3.39
N ILE A 175 -22.78 0.45 -2.66
CA ILE A 175 -21.52 1.00 -3.16
C ILE A 175 -20.42 -0.03 -2.87
N TYR A 176 -19.55 -0.32 -3.85
CA TYR A 176 -18.40 -1.19 -3.62
C TYR A 176 -17.38 -0.52 -2.69
N LEU A 177 -16.90 -1.24 -1.69
CA LEU A 177 -15.76 -0.82 -0.89
C LEU A 177 -14.54 -1.66 -1.27
N ILE A 178 -13.50 -1.01 -1.77
CA ILE A 178 -12.18 -1.59 -2.04
C ILE A 178 -11.25 -1.12 -0.93
N SER A 179 -10.71 -2.07 -0.15
CA SER A 179 -9.76 -1.81 0.93
C SER A 179 -8.38 -2.34 0.54
N ASP A 180 -7.45 -1.41 0.26
CA ASP A 180 -6.04 -1.75 0.08
C ASP A 180 -5.36 -1.87 1.43
N GLU A 181 -5.06 -3.11 1.81
CA GLU A 181 -4.49 -3.49 3.10
C GLU A 181 -3.01 -3.93 2.97
N ILE A 182 -2.31 -3.49 1.91
CA ILE A 182 -0.94 -3.92 1.58
C ILE A 182 0.08 -3.68 2.71
N TYR A 183 -0.18 -2.72 3.60
CA TYR A 183 0.69 -2.41 4.73
C TYR A 183 0.26 -3.07 6.04
N HIS A 184 -0.77 -3.92 6.06
CA HIS A 184 -1.11 -4.73 7.22
C HIS A 184 0.09 -5.58 7.65
N GLY A 185 0.28 -5.72 8.96
CA GLY A 185 1.51 -6.26 9.55
C GLY A 185 2.55 -5.18 9.88
N LEU A 186 2.60 -4.07 9.14
CA LEU A 186 3.44 -2.91 9.41
C LEU A 186 2.64 -1.80 10.13
N VAL A 187 1.97 -2.16 11.22
CA VAL A 187 1.23 -1.24 12.09
C VAL A 187 1.91 -1.23 13.46
N TYR A 188 2.34 -0.06 13.89
CA TYR A 188 3.18 0.13 15.08
C TYR A 188 2.39 0.67 16.27
N GLU A 189 1.28 1.34 16.02
CA GLU A 189 0.39 1.91 17.03
C GLU A 189 -1.06 1.64 16.60
N GLY A 190 -1.89 1.24 17.57
CA GLY A 190 -3.23 0.78 17.29
C GLY A 190 -3.26 -0.70 16.84
N ARG A 191 -4.37 -1.10 16.23
CA ARG A 191 -4.60 -2.43 15.68
C ARG A 191 -5.18 -2.29 14.28
N GLU A 192 -4.54 -2.90 13.29
CA GLU A 192 -5.13 -3.02 11.96
C GLU A 192 -6.39 -3.87 11.98
N ARG A 193 -7.40 -3.39 11.27
CA ARG A 193 -8.66 -4.07 11.08
C ARG A 193 -8.87 -4.29 9.60
N THR A 194 -9.15 -5.52 9.20
CA THR A 194 -9.58 -5.76 7.83
C THR A 194 -11.04 -5.34 7.65
N ALA A 195 -11.38 -4.79 6.49
CA ALA A 195 -12.76 -4.41 6.17
C ALA A 195 -13.72 -5.61 6.26
N LEU A 196 -13.20 -6.84 6.10
CA LEU A 196 -13.96 -8.08 6.20
C LEU A 196 -14.48 -8.38 7.63
N GLU A 197 -13.95 -7.73 8.67
CA GLU A 197 -14.50 -7.82 10.03
C GLU A 197 -15.86 -7.11 10.14
N PHE A 198 -16.14 -6.15 9.25
CA PHE A 198 -17.34 -5.32 9.31
C PHE A 198 -18.30 -5.58 8.15
N TRP A 199 -17.78 -6.05 7.03
CA TRP A 199 -18.57 -6.36 5.86
C TRP A 199 -17.94 -7.46 5.02
N ASP A 200 -18.55 -8.62 4.98
CA ASP A 200 -18.04 -9.80 4.27
C ASP A 200 -18.00 -9.63 2.74
N ARG A 201 -18.70 -8.62 2.19
CA ARG A 201 -18.66 -8.28 0.77
C ARG A 201 -17.68 -7.15 0.42
N ALA A 202 -16.90 -6.65 1.38
CA ALA A 202 -15.79 -5.75 1.07
C ALA A 202 -14.77 -6.46 0.16
N ILE A 203 -14.22 -5.72 -0.78
CA ILE A 203 -13.15 -6.18 -1.65
C ILE A 203 -11.83 -5.84 -0.97
N VAL A 204 -11.11 -6.83 -0.50
CA VAL A 204 -9.82 -6.62 0.17
C VAL A 204 -8.69 -6.96 -0.79
N ILE A 205 -7.70 -6.08 -0.87
CA ILE A 205 -6.49 -6.27 -1.66
C ILE A 205 -5.28 -6.20 -0.72
N ASN A 206 -4.42 -7.20 -0.81
CA ASN A 206 -3.20 -7.28 -0.02
C ASN A 206 -2.12 -8.05 -0.79
N GLY A 207 -0.92 -8.22 -0.23
CA GLY A 207 0.14 -8.91 -0.95
C GLY A 207 1.43 -9.08 -0.15
N PHE A 208 2.38 -9.74 -0.78
CA PHE A 208 3.64 -10.12 -0.17
C PHE A 208 4.74 -9.06 -0.29
N SER A 209 4.49 -7.94 -0.99
CA SER A 209 5.53 -6.97 -1.33
C SER A 209 6.04 -6.14 -0.15
N LYS A 210 5.26 -5.95 0.93
CA LYS A 210 5.59 -5.00 2.01
C LYS A 210 5.95 -5.72 3.30
N PHE A 211 4.97 -6.18 4.06
CA PHE A 211 5.21 -6.87 5.33
C PHE A 211 6.07 -8.12 5.17
N PHE A 212 5.84 -8.91 4.12
CA PHE A 212 6.56 -10.15 3.85
C PHE A 212 7.90 -9.94 3.11
N CYS A 213 8.28 -8.70 2.81
CA CYS A 213 9.55 -8.34 2.15
C CYS A 213 9.80 -9.07 0.81
N MET A 214 8.75 -9.27 0.00
CA MET A 214 8.83 -9.98 -1.29
C MET A 214 8.44 -9.10 -2.51
N PRO A 215 8.92 -7.84 -2.63
CA PRO A 215 8.45 -6.96 -3.70
C PRO A 215 8.78 -7.50 -5.11
N GLY A 216 9.95 -8.09 -5.31
CA GLY A 216 10.42 -8.64 -6.58
C GLY A 216 9.71 -9.93 -7.02
N PHE A 217 9.03 -10.64 -6.12
CA PHE A 217 8.31 -11.87 -6.43
C PHE A 217 7.00 -11.63 -7.18
N ARG A 218 6.45 -10.43 -7.12
CA ARG A 218 5.20 -10.05 -7.80
C ARG A 218 4.03 -10.97 -7.45
N VAL A 219 3.77 -11.19 -6.18
CA VAL A 219 2.62 -11.96 -5.67
C VAL A 219 1.80 -11.11 -4.71
N GLY A 220 0.49 -11.14 -4.91
CA GLY A 220 -0.51 -10.54 -4.04
C GLY A 220 -1.78 -11.37 -4.05
N TRP A 221 -2.82 -10.87 -3.41
CA TRP A 221 -4.13 -11.50 -3.41
C TRP A 221 -5.26 -10.49 -3.31
N MET A 222 -6.42 -10.93 -3.75
CA MET A 222 -7.71 -10.29 -3.45
C MET A 222 -8.59 -11.26 -2.68
N ILE A 223 -9.44 -10.73 -1.81
CA ILE A 223 -10.57 -11.48 -1.25
C ILE A 223 -11.83 -10.81 -1.79
N LEU A 224 -12.61 -11.59 -2.51
CA LEU A 224 -13.80 -11.14 -3.23
C LEU A 224 -15.07 -11.79 -2.70
N PRO A 225 -16.23 -11.15 -2.83
CA PRO A 225 -17.52 -11.83 -2.79
C PRO A 225 -17.58 -12.97 -3.81
N GLU A 226 -18.27 -14.05 -3.46
CA GLU A 226 -18.32 -15.27 -4.27
C GLU A 226 -18.83 -15.02 -5.70
N ASP A 227 -19.83 -14.17 -5.86
CA ASP A 227 -20.44 -13.81 -7.14
C ASP A 227 -19.47 -13.06 -8.10
N LEU A 228 -18.37 -12.52 -7.60
CA LEU A 228 -17.35 -11.83 -8.38
C LEU A 228 -16.17 -12.73 -8.81
N ILE A 229 -16.02 -13.90 -8.20
CA ILE A 229 -14.87 -14.80 -8.46
C ILE A 229 -14.77 -15.19 -9.92
N ARG A 230 -15.89 -15.61 -10.54
CA ARG A 230 -15.87 -16.02 -11.95
C ARG A 230 -15.52 -14.87 -12.89
N ARG A 231 -15.95 -13.64 -12.59
CA ARG A 231 -15.58 -12.46 -13.38
C ARG A 231 -14.07 -12.18 -13.28
N ALA A 232 -13.52 -12.23 -12.07
CA ALA A 232 -12.09 -12.07 -11.85
C ALA A 232 -11.27 -13.12 -12.59
N GLU A 233 -11.67 -14.39 -12.52
CA GLU A 233 -11.02 -15.49 -13.21
C GLU A 233 -10.98 -15.26 -14.72
N VAL A 234 -12.10 -14.85 -15.33
CA VAL A 234 -12.16 -14.57 -16.79
C VAL A 234 -11.20 -13.44 -17.18
N VAL A 235 -11.17 -12.35 -16.41
CA VAL A 235 -10.24 -11.24 -16.68
C VAL A 235 -8.79 -11.73 -16.58
N MET A 236 -8.44 -12.42 -15.51
CA MET A 236 -7.08 -12.92 -15.27
C MET A 236 -6.61 -13.88 -16.35
N GLN A 237 -7.47 -14.83 -16.78
CA GLN A 237 -7.17 -15.77 -17.85
C GLN A 237 -6.78 -15.09 -19.16
N ASN A 238 -7.37 -13.93 -19.44
CA ASN A 238 -7.13 -13.20 -20.69
C ASN A 238 -6.00 -12.16 -20.58
N VAL A 239 -5.72 -11.64 -19.38
CA VAL A 239 -4.70 -10.58 -19.19
C VAL A 239 -3.31 -11.18 -18.96
N TYR A 240 -3.18 -12.18 -18.08
CA TYR A 240 -1.88 -12.75 -17.68
C TYR A 240 -1.89 -14.23 -17.32
N ILE A 241 -2.99 -14.94 -17.55
CA ILE A 241 -3.20 -16.39 -17.32
C ILE A 241 -3.23 -16.71 -15.82
N CYS A 242 -2.11 -16.55 -15.11
CA CYS A 242 -1.97 -16.77 -13.67
C CYS A 242 -0.82 -15.94 -13.10
N ALA A 243 -0.76 -15.77 -11.78
CA ALA A 243 0.42 -15.20 -11.12
C ALA A 243 1.65 -16.11 -11.32
N PRO A 244 2.89 -15.58 -11.20
CA PRO A 244 4.11 -16.36 -11.41
C PRO A 244 4.17 -17.60 -10.52
N THR A 245 4.25 -18.78 -11.12
CA THR A 245 4.16 -20.07 -10.44
C THR A 245 5.20 -20.24 -9.34
N LEU A 246 6.47 -19.97 -9.64
CA LEU A 246 7.54 -20.10 -8.65
C LEU A 246 7.36 -19.12 -7.47
N SER A 247 6.85 -17.94 -7.74
CA SER A 247 6.56 -16.96 -6.70
C SER A 247 5.42 -17.39 -5.78
N GLN A 248 4.40 -18.07 -6.30
CA GLN A 248 3.33 -18.63 -5.48
C GLN A 248 3.83 -19.71 -4.55
N TYR A 249 4.68 -20.64 -5.03
CA TYR A 249 5.31 -21.65 -4.19
C TYR A 249 6.22 -21.02 -3.13
N SER A 250 6.97 -19.97 -3.51
CA SER A 250 7.82 -19.24 -2.56
C SER A 250 6.99 -18.59 -1.45
N ALA A 251 5.84 -18.02 -1.79
CA ALA A 251 4.95 -17.34 -0.85
C ALA A 251 4.39 -18.27 0.26
N LEU A 252 4.31 -19.58 0.01
CA LEU A 252 3.97 -20.57 1.05
C LEU A 252 4.95 -20.56 2.23
N GLY A 253 6.20 -20.15 2.02
CA GLY A 253 7.21 -20.03 3.07
C GLY A 253 7.25 -18.65 3.76
N ALA A 254 6.34 -17.74 3.44
CA ALA A 254 6.39 -16.36 3.91
C ALA A 254 5.80 -16.14 5.32
N PHE A 255 4.98 -17.04 5.83
CA PHE A 255 4.18 -16.86 7.04
C PHE A 255 4.94 -17.24 8.33
N ASP A 256 6.20 -16.82 8.46
CA ASP A 256 7.01 -16.93 9.68
C ASP A 256 6.80 -15.67 10.52
N TYR A 257 5.84 -15.72 11.45
CA TYR A 257 5.46 -14.56 12.26
C TYR A 257 6.53 -14.15 13.27
N ASP A 258 7.42 -15.04 13.68
CA ASP A 258 8.57 -14.70 14.55
C ASP A 258 9.58 -13.84 13.76
N TYR A 259 9.84 -14.18 12.51
CA TYR A 259 10.65 -13.37 11.62
C TYR A 259 9.96 -12.04 11.29
N LEU A 260 8.68 -12.08 10.93
CA LEU A 260 7.91 -10.90 10.54
C LEU A 260 7.72 -9.90 11.70
N SER A 261 7.69 -10.38 12.95
CA SER A 261 7.68 -9.49 14.11
C SER A 261 8.97 -8.66 14.22
N LYS A 262 10.12 -9.23 13.85
CA LYS A 262 11.42 -8.53 13.80
C LYS A 262 11.47 -7.52 12.65
N VAL A 263 10.86 -7.83 11.51
CA VAL A 263 10.66 -6.90 10.39
C VAL A 263 9.87 -5.68 10.86
N LYS A 264 8.71 -5.92 11.47
CA LYS A 264 7.85 -4.87 12.05
C LYS A 264 8.60 -3.98 13.04
N GLU A 265 9.31 -4.59 13.99
CA GLU A 265 10.08 -3.87 15.00
C GLU A 265 11.22 -3.03 14.39
N THR A 266 11.86 -3.53 13.33
CA THR A 266 12.88 -2.78 12.60
C THR A 266 12.30 -1.52 11.96
N PHE A 267 11.17 -1.63 11.26
CA PHE A 267 10.53 -0.45 10.66
C PHE A 267 9.98 0.51 11.71
N LYS A 268 9.50 0.02 12.85
CA LYS A 268 9.09 0.87 13.97
C LYS A 268 10.26 1.71 14.50
N ARG A 269 11.43 1.10 14.75
CA ARG A 269 12.63 1.84 15.18
C ARG A 269 13.07 2.87 14.13
N ARG A 270 13.03 2.53 12.86
CA ARG A 270 13.36 3.44 11.75
C ARG A 270 12.39 4.60 11.65
N ARG A 271 11.07 4.34 11.82
CA ARG A 271 10.04 5.39 11.92
C ARG A 271 10.38 6.35 13.07
N ASP A 272 10.59 5.81 14.25
CA ASP A 272 10.86 6.61 15.44
C ASP A 272 12.13 7.44 15.29
N LEU A 273 13.20 6.85 14.74
CA LEU A 273 14.45 7.55 14.45
C LEU A 273 14.25 8.72 13.48
N LEU A 274 13.62 8.49 12.34
CA LEU A 274 13.42 9.54 11.34
C LEU A 274 12.44 10.61 11.83
N TYR A 275 11.31 10.20 12.43
CA TYR A 275 10.30 11.11 12.99
C TYR A 275 10.91 12.03 14.04
N GLU A 276 11.56 11.48 15.07
CA GLU A 276 12.18 12.29 16.12
C GLU A 276 13.33 13.16 15.58
N GLY A 277 14.01 12.69 14.53
CA GLY A 277 15.11 13.40 13.92
C GLY A 277 14.72 14.64 13.09
N ILE A 278 13.47 14.73 12.59
CA ILE A 278 13.08 15.81 11.65
C ILE A 278 11.83 16.59 12.05
N LYS A 279 11.01 16.13 13.00
CA LYS A 279 9.69 16.73 13.33
C LYS A 279 9.73 18.20 13.73
N ASP A 280 10.86 18.70 14.22
CA ASP A 280 11.07 20.09 14.62
C ASP A 280 11.49 20.99 13.44
N ILE A 281 12.05 20.43 12.38
CA ILE A 281 12.40 21.13 11.15
C ILE A 281 11.37 20.95 10.03
N LEU A 282 10.81 19.75 9.89
CA LEU A 282 9.75 19.42 8.95
C LEU A 282 8.53 18.93 9.73
N PRO A 283 7.53 19.80 10.01
CA PRO A 283 6.36 19.41 10.77
C PRO A 283 5.63 18.20 10.16
N ILE A 284 5.38 17.19 10.98
CA ILE A 284 4.62 16.00 10.58
C ILE A 284 3.37 15.97 11.46
N LYS A 285 2.23 16.12 10.80
CA LYS A 285 0.95 16.18 11.49
C LYS A 285 0.48 14.79 11.85
N GLY A 286 0.69 14.44 13.10
CA GLY A 286 0.48 13.09 13.63
C GLY A 286 1.64 12.14 13.30
N LYS A 287 2.01 11.31 14.26
CA LYS A 287 2.99 10.25 14.08
C LYS A 287 2.33 9.11 13.29
N PRO A 288 2.91 8.64 12.16
CA PRO A 288 2.30 7.59 11.36
C PRO A 288 2.09 6.31 12.18
N SER A 289 0.89 5.74 12.10
CA SER A 289 0.53 4.52 12.82
C SER A 289 1.13 3.27 12.17
N GLY A 290 1.40 3.33 10.84
CA GLY A 290 1.87 2.18 10.07
C GLY A 290 2.56 2.55 8.76
N ALA A 291 2.68 1.57 7.85
CA ALA A 291 3.45 1.63 6.62
C ALA A 291 4.93 1.95 6.87
N PHE A 292 5.58 2.71 6.01
CA PHE A 292 6.96 3.16 6.20
C PHE A 292 7.21 4.55 5.62
N TYR A 293 6.23 5.49 5.82
CA TYR A 293 6.27 6.84 5.30
C TYR A 293 6.04 7.90 6.38
N LEU A 294 6.70 9.04 6.22
CA LEU A 294 6.36 10.30 6.86
C LEU A 294 5.83 11.26 5.81
N TRP A 295 4.75 11.98 6.15
CA TRP A 295 4.15 13.04 5.35
C TRP A 295 4.44 14.38 6.00
N ALA A 296 5.42 15.11 5.47
CA ALA A 296 6.01 16.26 6.12
C ALA A 296 5.61 17.57 5.42
N ASP A 297 5.23 18.56 6.21
CA ASP A 297 4.89 19.91 5.74
C ASP A 297 6.16 20.72 5.50
N ILE A 298 6.28 21.29 4.29
CA ILE A 298 7.39 22.14 3.85
C ILE A 298 7.00 23.61 3.67
N SER A 299 5.77 24.00 4.03
CA SER A 299 5.23 25.36 3.76
C SER A 299 6.05 26.49 4.38
N LYS A 300 6.84 26.18 5.43
CA LYS A 300 7.83 27.11 6.01
C LYS A 300 8.99 27.44 5.05
N TYR A 301 9.34 26.51 4.15
CA TYR A 301 10.53 26.60 3.31
C TYR A 301 10.20 26.84 1.83
N SER A 302 9.12 26.28 1.32
CA SER A 302 8.70 26.38 -0.07
C SER A 302 7.19 26.30 -0.24
N LYS A 303 6.72 26.87 -1.34
CA LYS A 303 5.33 26.70 -1.83
C LYS A 303 5.24 25.70 -2.99
N ASP A 304 6.37 25.08 -3.34
CA ASP A 304 6.46 24.12 -4.43
C ASP A 304 7.28 22.91 -3.98
N ALA A 305 6.57 21.79 -3.77
CA ALA A 305 7.16 20.54 -3.30
C ALA A 305 8.16 19.96 -4.30
N TYR A 306 7.97 20.17 -5.60
CA TYR A 306 8.86 19.63 -6.61
C TYR A 306 10.21 20.38 -6.61
N GLU A 307 10.17 21.72 -6.64
CA GLU A 307 11.36 22.54 -6.55
C GLU A 307 12.12 22.31 -5.22
N PHE A 308 11.35 22.18 -4.12
CA PHE A 308 11.96 21.81 -2.83
C PHE A 308 12.72 20.49 -2.88
N CYS A 309 12.09 19.43 -3.44
CA CYS A 309 12.74 18.13 -3.60
C CYS A 309 14.00 18.21 -4.49
N LEU A 310 13.98 19.02 -5.56
CA LEU A 310 15.14 19.25 -6.41
C LEU A 310 16.30 19.95 -5.67
N GLU A 311 15.99 20.97 -4.87
CA GLU A 311 17.00 21.69 -4.06
C GLU A 311 17.61 20.77 -2.98
N VAL A 312 16.75 20.00 -2.26
CA VAL A 312 17.21 19.03 -1.27
C VAL A 312 18.10 17.97 -1.94
N LEU A 313 17.70 17.44 -3.09
CA LEU A 313 18.50 16.46 -3.83
C LEU A 313 19.86 17.00 -4.24
N LYS A 314 19.92 18.20 -4.84
CA LYS A 314 21.16 18.80 -5.35
C LYS A 314 22.12 19.22 -4.24
N ARG A 315 21.59 19.82 -3.16
CA ARG A 315 22.41 20.46 -2.11
C ARG A 315 22.63 19.57 -0.91
N ALA A 316 21.59 18.88 -0.44
CA ALA A 316 21.69 17.96 0.70
C ALA A 316 21.96 16.51 0.30
N LYS A 317 21.84 16.16 -0.99
CA LYS A 317 21.97 14.77 -1.48
C LYS A 317 21.03 13.79 -0.74
N VAL A 318 19.81 14.23 -0.51
CA VAL A 318 18.69 13.40 0.01
C VAL A 318 17.56 13.45 -0.99
N ALA A 319 17.12 12.30 -1.44
CA ALA A 319 15.98 12.19 -2.36
C ALA A 319 14.68 12.04 -1.58
N LEU A 320 13.68 12.86 -1.90
CA LEU A 320 12.35 12.87 -1.32
C LEU A 320 11.31 12.75 -2.44
N THR A 321 10.08 12.33 -2.11
CA THR A 321 8.98 12.35 -3.09
C THR A 321 8.14 13.62 -2.90
N PRO A 322 7.93 14.44 -3.94
CA PRO A 322 7.09 15.63 -3.85
C PRO A 322 5.63 15.25 -3.65
N GLY A 323 4.92 16.00 -2.82
CA GLY A 323 3.54 15.72 -2.49
C GLY A 323 2.60 15.74 -3.67
N ILE A 324 2.89 16.55 -4.68
CA ILE A 324 2.09 16.65 -5.92
C ILE A 324 1.98 15.33 -6.70
N ASP A 325 2.83 14.35 -6.44
CA ASP A 325 2.71 13.00 -7.01
C ASP A 325 1.46 12.27 -6.46
N PHE A 326 1.00 12.64 -5.25
CA PHE A 326 -0.08 11.94 -4.54
C PHE A 326 -1.47 12.58 -4.69
N GLY A 327 -1.56 13.78 -5.20
CA GLY A 327 -2.83 14.48 -5.35
C GLY A 327 -2.68 15.96 -5.68
N LYS A 328 -3.76 16.71 -5.41
CA LYS A 328 -3.83 18.16 -5.64
C LYS A 328 -4.30 18.94 -4.43
N ASN A 329 -4.85 18.26 -3.40
CA ASN A 329 -5.35 18.92 -2.20
C ASN A 329 -4.20 19.37 -1.31
N GLN A 330 -3.71 20.60 -1.48
CA GLN A 330 -2.58 21.21 -0.75
C GLN A 330 -1.27 20.42 -0.81
N THR A 331 -1.15 19.47 -1.74
CA THR A 331 -0.01 18.56 -1.81
C THR A 331 1.28 19.22 -2.24
N GLU A 332 1.22 20.42 -2.81
CA GLU A 332 2.36 21.28 -3.11
C GLU A 332 3.13 21.74 -1.86
N HIS A 333 2.50 21.61 -0.67
CA HIS A 333 3.10 21.95 0.62
C HIS A 333 3.69 20.78 1.37
N PHE A 334 3.67 19.59 0.78
CA PHE A 334 4.11 18.37 1.45
C PHE A 334 5.16 17.59 0.67
N VAL A 335 5.94 16.81 1.41
CA VAL A 335 6.85 15.80 0.86
C VAL A 335 6.66 14.48 1.61
N ARG A 336 6.86 13.36 0.89
CA ARG A 336 6.88 12.03 1.50
C ARG A 336 8.33 11.58 1.69
N LEU A 337 8.65 11.09 2.88
CA LEU A 337 9.91 10.44 3.23
C LEU A 337 9.64 8.96 3.56
N ALA A 338 10.36 8.03 2.93
CA ALA A 338 10.30 6.62 3.27
C ALA A 338 11.42 6.25 4.24
N TYR A 339 11.12 5.51 5.30
CA TYR A 339 12.13 5.03 6.24
C TYR A 339 12.52 3.56 6.00
N THR A 340 12.70 3.24 4.71
CA THR A 340 13.05 1.90 4.24
C THR A 340 14.55 1.65 4.15
N ARG A 341 15.38 2.58 4.61
CA ARG A 341 16.84 2.48 4.62
C ARG A 341 17.38 2.08 6.00
N LYS A 342 18.65 1.65 6.04
CA LYS A 342 19.32 1.33 7.30
C LYS A 342 19.38 2.54 8.22
N GLU A 343 19.47 2.30 9.53
CA GLU A 343 19.47 3.37 10.53
C GLU A 343 20.63 4.35 10.33
N GLU A 344 21.80 3.88 9.86
CA GLU A 344 22.95 4.72 9.56
C GLU A 344 22.65 5.71 8.42
N GLU A 345 22.01 5.24 7.35
CA GLU A 345 21.61 6.10 6.23
C GLU A 345 20.53 7.10 6.66
N LEU A 346 19.59 6.68 7.51
CA LEU A 346 18.57 7.58 8.06
C LEU A 346 19.18 8.67 8.93
N ARG A 347 20.18 8.35 9.78
CA ARG A 347 20.94 9.35 10.57
C ARG A 347 21.66 10.34 9.68
N GLU A 348 22.28 9.85 8.62
CA GLU A 348 22.95 10.71 7.64
C GLU A 348 21.96 11.64 6.94
N ALA A 349 20.80 11.12 6.49
CA ALA A 349 19.74 11.96 5.91
C ALA A 349 19.24 13.03 6.89
N ILE A 350 19.04 12.69 8.16
CA ILE A 350 18.64 13.64 9.21
C ILE A 350 19.65 14.75 9.34
N ASN A 351 20.97 14.43 9.42
CA ASN A 351 22.04 15.41 9.56
C ASN A 351 22.06 16.37 8.35
N ARG A 352 22.01 15.83 7.14
CA ARG A 352 22.00 16.61 5.89
C ARG A 352 20.79 17.51 5.77
N LEU A 353 19.58 17.01 6.13
CA LEU A 353 18.36 17.80 6.13
C LEU A 353 18.43 18.93 7.17
N ARG A 354 18.95 18.67 8.37
CA ARG A 354 19.13 19.69 9.40
C ARG A 354 20.11 20.78 8.97
N GLU A 355 21.24 20.41 8.38
CA GLU A 355 22.23 21.37 7.87
C GLU A 355 21.64 22.21 6.71
N PHE A 356 20.86 21.60 5.83
CA PHE A 356 20.27 22.29 4.68
C PHE A 356 19.14 23.26 5.09
N LEU A 357 18.34 22.93 6.14
CA LEU A 357 17.17 23.69 6.59
C LEU A 357 17.46 24.65 7.78
N SER A 358 18.70 24.71 8.24
CA SER A 358 19.14 25.60 9.33
C SER A 358 19.31 27.09 8.86
#